data_0ed254264cb9a0dba321f0cd5a7d9335
#
_entry.id   0ed254264cb9a0dba321f0cd5a7d9335
#
_cell.length_a   1.000
_cell.length_b   1.000
_cell.length_c   1.000
_cell.angle_alpha   90.00
_cell.angle_beta   90.00
_cell.angle_gamma   90.00
#
_symmetry.space_group_name_H-M   'P 1'
#
loop_
_entity.id
_entity.type
_entity.pdbx_description
1 polymer ?
#
loop_
_entity_poly.entity_id
_entity_poly.type
_entity_poly.pdbx_seq_one_letter_code
_entity_poly.pdbx_strand_id
1 'polypeptide(L)'
;LEYVELTDKRDVYPSKLSGGQKQRVGIARALATEPSILLSDESTSALDPKTTKAILKLLKKINRELKITIVLITHEMNVIQGICNHVAVMENGKIVERGEVLDVFSEPQQEITRNFVKTVINDSVPELLVDSIKSEKKNNKLLKLKFLDSDSTESVLSGVNKNYDVET
;
A
#
# COMPACT_ATOMS: atom_id res chain seq x y z
N LEU A 1 -26.51 4.70 -2.32
CA LEU A 1 -25.93 5.63 -1.34
C LEU A 1 -25.52 4.94 -0.05
N GLU A 2 -26.24 3.92 0.38
CA GLU A 2 -25.93 3.13 1.59
C GLU A 2 -24.54 2.52 1.53
N TYR A 3 -24.17 1.85 0.43
CA TYR A 3 -22.83 1.26 0.25
C TYR A 3 -21.67 2.24 0.44
N VAL A 4 -21.89 3.50 0.10
CA VAL A 4 -20.86 4.55 0.19
C VAL A 4 -21.02 5.42 1.43
N GLU A 5 -21.95 5.06 2.34
CA GLU A 5 -22.20 5.75 3.61
C GLU A 5 -22.55 7.24 3.42
N LEU A 6 -23.46 7.52 2.46
CA LEU A 6 -23.92 8.89 2.13
C LEU A 6 -25.44 9.00 2.10
N THR A 7 -26.16 8.15 2.82
CA THR A 7 -27.63 8.16 2.85
C THR A 7 -28.19 9.50 3.38
N ASP A 8 -27.52 10.08 4.37
CA ASP A 8 -27.84 11.37 4.98
C ASP A 8 -27.54 12.58 4.05
N LYS A 9 -26.85 12.37 2.96
CA LYS A 9 -26.46 13.39 1.97
C LYS A 9 -27.25 13.30 0.67
N ARG A 10 -28.33 12.52 0.64
CA ARG A 10 -29.13 12.28 -0.56
C ARG A 10 -29.57 13.56 -1.26
N ASP A 11 -30.01 14.55 -0.49
CA ASP A 11 -30.58 15.80 -1.01
C ASP A 11 -29.60 16.98 -0.95
N VAL A 12 -28.29 16.67 -0.73
CA VAL A 12 -27.23 17.68 -0.65
C VAL A 12 -26.58 17.86 -2.02
N TYR A 13 -26.50 19.10 -2.49
CA TYR A 13 -25.81 19.43 -3.75
C TYR A 13 -24.32 19.08 -3.70
N PRO A 14 -23.74 18.56 -4.81
CA PRO A 14 -22.32 18.18 -4.86
C PRO A 14 -21.35 19.28 -4.47
N SER A 15 -21.69 20.56 -4.71
CA SER A 15 -20.86 21.71 -4.32
C SER A 15 -20.66 21.83 -2.80
N LYS A 16 -21.60 21.32 -2.00
CA LYS A 16 -21.58 21.34 -0.54
C LYS A 16 -20.90 20.11 0.09
N LEU A 17 -20.48 19.16 -0.72
CA LEU A 17 -19.82 17.94 -0.25
C LEU A 17 -18.30 18.15 -0.10
N SER A 18 -17.71 17.52 0.92
CA SER A 18 -16.24 17.45 1.06
C SER A 18 -15.60 16.64 -0.07
N GLY A 19 -14.27 16.75 -0.25
CA GLY A 19 -13.54 15.99 -1.27
C GLY A 19 -13.77 14.49 -1.16
N GLY A 20 -13.69 13.92 0.04
CA GLY A 20 -13.95 12.50 0.27
C GLY A 20 -15.40 12.10 0.03
N GLN A 21 -16.37 12.97 0.33
CA GLN A 21 -17.78 12.73 0.00
C GLN A 21 -18.02 12.76 -1.51
N LYS A 22 -17.43 13.71 -2.23
CA LYS A 22 -17.47 13.75 -3.70
C LYS A 22 -16.90 12.47 -4.32
N GLN A 23 -15.78 11.97 -3.76
CA GLN A 23 -15.18 10.71 -4.20
C GLN A 23 -16.13 9.52 -3.99
N ARG A 24 -16.77 9.44 -2.82
CA ARG A 24 -17.79 8.41 -2.54
C ARG A 24 -18.98 8.50 -3.48
N VAL A 25 -19.42 9.69 -3.86
CA VAL A 25 -20.47 9.89 -4.89
C VAL A 25 -19.98 9.37 -6.25
N GLY A 26 -18.73 9.63 -6.63
CA GLY A 26 -18.13 9.09 -7.86
C GLY A 26 -18.16 7.57 -7.89
N ILE A 27 -17.77 6.93 -6.78
CA ILE A 27 -17.82 5.47 -6.61
C ILE A 27 -19.28 4.97 -6.73
N ALA A 28 -20.22 5.61 -6.01
CA ALA A 28 -21.63 5.22 -6.07
C ALA A 28 -22.22 5.31 -7.48
N ARG A 29 -21.85 6.36 -8.23
CA ARG A 29 -22.25 6.54 -9.63
C ARG A 29 -21.70 5.42 -10.51
N ALA A 30 -20.44 5.06 -10.35
CA ALA A 30 -19.82 3.99 -11.11
C ALA A 30 -20.44 2.61 -10.79
N LEU A 31 -20.85 2.38 -9.54
CA LEU A 31 -21.50 1.14 -9.13
C LEU A 31 -22.98 1.03 -9.58
N ALA A 32 -23.63 2.15 -9.92
CA ALA A 32 -25.05 2.16 -10.30
C ALA A 32 -25.35 1.36 -11.58
N THR A 33 -24.35 1.10 -12.41
CA THR A 33 -24.47 0.29 -13.63
C THR A 33 -24.11 -1.19 -13.41
N GLU A 34 -23.93 -1.62 -12.16
CA GLU A 34 -23.54 -2.98 -11.78
C GLU A 34 -22.35 -3.53 -12.58
N PRO A 35 -21.20 -2.81 -12.58
CA PRO A 35 -20.07 -3.18 -13.42
C PRO A 35 -19.38 -4.43 -12.87
N SER A 36 -18.79 -5.26 -13.74
CA SER A 36 -17.89 -6.33 -13.36
C SER A 36 -16.47 -5.84 -13.03
N ILE A 37 -16.11 -4.67 -13.57
CA ILE A 37 -14.78 -4.04 -13.36
C ILE A 37 -14.99 -2.56 -13.00
N LEU A 38 -14.38 -2.12 -11.91
CA LEU A 38 -14.31 -0.72 -11.48
C LEU A 38 -12.91 -0.18 -11.71
N LEU A 39 -12.79 0.88 -12.52
CA LEU A 39 -11.54 1.62 -12.71
C LEU A 39 -11.47 2.79 -11.74
N SER A 40 -10.38 2.93 -11.05
CA SER A 40 -10.09 4.01 -10.09
C SER A 40 -8.75 4.64 -10.45
N ASP A 41 -8.78 5.80 -11.09
CA ASP A 41 -7.60 6.51 -11.54
C ASP A 41 -7.28 7.66 -10.57
N GLU A 42 -6.12 7.57 -9.91
CA GLU A 42 -5.59 8.53 -8.92
C GLU A 42 -6.65 9.10 -7.94
N SER A 43 -7.61 8.28 -7.58
CA SER A 43 -8.81 8.70 -6.85
C SER A 43 -8.55 9.20 -5.41
N THR A 44 -7.33 9.06 -4.93
CA THR A 44 -6.91 9.43 -3.56
C THR A 44 -5.85 10.53 -3.51
N SER A 45 -5.25 10.90 -4.63
CA SER A 45 -4.09 11.81 -4.70
C SER A 45 -4.33 13.21 -4.13
N ALA A 46 -5.58 13.69 -4.18
CA ALA A 46 -5.98 15.01 -3.66
C ALA A 46 -6.65 14.97 -2.28
N LEU A 47 -6.62 13.83 -1.59
CA LEU A 47 -7.29 13.62 -0.31
C LEU A 47 -6.25 13.60 0.84
N ASP A 48 -6.70 14.00 2.02
CA ASP A 48 -5.89 13.83 3.22
C ASP A 48 -5.71 12.33 3.58
N PRO A 49 -4.66 11.94 4.31
CA PRO A 49 -4.34 10.54 4.59
C PRO A 49 -5.45 9.76 5.30
N LYS A 50 -6.25 10.41 6.15
CA LYS A 50 -7.36 9.79 6.87
C LYS A 50 -8.50 9.46 5.91
N THR A 51 -8.84 10.41 5.04
CA THR A 51 -9.87 10.24 4.00
C THR A 51 -9.43 9.19 2.97
N THR A 52 -8.16 9.22 2.53
CA THR A 52 -7.58 8.18 1.67
C THR A 52 -7.79 6.79 2.26
N LYS A 53 -7.40 6.56 3.52
CA LYS A 53 -7.62 5.26 4.20
C LYS A 53 -9.09 4.85 4.24
N ALA A 54 -10.01 5.80 4.43
CA ALA A 54 -11.44 5.52 4.44
C ALA A 54 -11.96 5.08 3.04
N ILE A 55 -11.52 5.75 1.97
CA ILE A 55 -11.86 5.38 0.59
C ILE A 55 -11.29 4.00 0.24
N LEU A 56 -10.05 3.71 0.59
CA LEU A 56 -9.42 2.41 0.34
C LEU A 56 -10.14 1.27 1.06
N LYS A 57 -10.55 1.49 2.32
CA LYS A 57 -11.38 0.53 3.06
C LYS A 57 -12.73 0.30 2.38
N LEU A 58 -13.35 1.37 1.88
CA LEU A 58 -14.60 1.28 1.13
C LEU A 58 -14.42 0.44 -0.15
N LEU A 59 -13.37 0.70 -0.94
CA LEU A 59 -13.07 -0.08 -2.16
C LEU A 59 -12.84 -1.56 -1.82
N LYS A 60 -12.09 -1.86 -0.76
CA LYS A 60 -11.88 -3.26 -0.30
C LYS A 60 -13.19 -3.93 0.11
N LYS A 61 -14.09 -3.21 0.80
CA LYS A 61 -15.43 -3.69 1.15
C LYS A 61 -16.24 -3.99 -0.11
N ILE A 62 -16.29 -3.07 -1.07
CA ILE A 62 -17.00 -3.23 -2.34
C ILE A 62 -16.49 -4.45 -3.12
N ASN A 63 -15.18 -4.59 -3.29
CA ASN A 63 -14.58 -5.74 -3.95
C ASN A 63 -15.02 -7.06 -3.30
N ARG A 64 -14.97 -7.13 -1.97
CA ARG A 64 -15.33 -8.36 -1.23
C ARG A 64 -16.82 -8.70 -1.32
N GLU A 65 -17.69 -7.69 -1.19
CA GLU A 65 -19.14 -7.90 -1.10
C GLU A 65 -19.78 -8.06 -2.48
N LEU A 66 -19.38 -7.24 -3.45
CA LEU A 66 -19.95 -7.29 -4.81
C LEU A 66 -19.19 -8.22 -5.75
N LYS A 67 -18.03 -8.77 -5.32
CA LYS A 67 -17.18 -9.67 -6.13
C LYS A 67 -16.76 -9.08 -7.48
N ILE A 68 -16.65 -7.75 -7.57
CA ILE A 68 -16.18 -7.05 -8.77
C ILE A 68 -14.66 -6.91 -8.75
N THR A 69 -14.04 -6.86 -9.92
CA THR A 69 -12.62 -6.54 -10.04
C THR A 69 -12.42 -5.03 -9.90
N ILE A 70 -11.46 -4.60 -9.08
CA ILE A 70 -11.08 -3.19 -8.98
C ILE A 70 -9.68 -3.03 -9.57
N VAL A 71 -9.57 -2.18 -10.59
CA VAL A 71 -8.28 -1.76 -11.15
C VAL A 71 -7.97 -0.36 -10.63
N LEU A 72 -6.90 -0.26 -9.85
CA LEU A 72 -6.48 0.98 -9.21
C LEU A 72 -5.21 1.49 -9.90
N ILE A 73 -5.26 2.73 -10.40
CA ILE A 73 -4.10 3.41 -10.96
C ILE A 73 -3.61 4.40 -9.91
N THR A 74 -2.36 4.26 -9.51
CA THR A 74 -1.74 5.10 -8.48
C THR A 74 -0.21 5.04 -8.55
N HIS A 75 0.43 6.10 -8.15
CA HIS A 75 1.87 6.15 -7.88
C HIS A 75 2.21 5.97 -6.39
N GLU A 76 1.20 5.79 -5.54
CA GLU A 76 1.36 5.61 -4.09
C GLU A 76 1.58 4.13 -3.74
N MET A 77 2.83 3.73 -3.53
CA MET A 77 3.20 2.33 -3.23
C MET A 77 2.54 1.80 -1.95
N ASN A 78 2.35 2.65 -0.94
CA ASN A 78 1.63 2.28 0.30
C ASN A 78 0.19 1.85 0.03
N VAL A 79 -0.45 2.46 -0.97
CA VAL A 79 -1.81 2.12 -1.39
C VAL A 79 -1.82 0.72 -2.01
N ILE A 80 -0.88 0.45 -2.93
CA ILE A 80 -0.75 -0.85 -3.59
C ILE A 80 -0.54 -1.95 -2.54
N GLN A 81 0.41 -1.77 -1.64
CA GLN A 81 0.72 -2.73 -0.57
C GLN A 81 -0.47 -2.95 0.38
N GLY A 82 -1.26 -1.89 0.64
CA GLY A 82 -2.36 -1.94 1.61
C GLY A 82 -3.62 -2.66 1.14
N ILE A 83 -3.91 -2.64 -0.17
CA ILE A 83 -5.20 -3.15 -0.66
C ILE A 83 -5.15 -4.02 -1.92
N CYS A 84 -4.06 -3.99 -2.70
CA CYS A 84 -3.97 -4.75 -3.95
C CYS A 84 -3.44 -6.17 -3.71
N ASN A 85 -3.92 -7.12 -4.50
CA ASN A 85 -3.39 -8.49 -4.54
C ASN A 85 -2.32 -8.63 -5.63
N HIS A 86 -2.53 -7.97 -6.77
CA HIS A 86 -1.65 -7.98 -7.92
C HIS A 86 -1.24 -6.56 -8.29
N VAL A 87 -0.10 -6.43 -8.90
CA VAL A 87 0.43 -5.16 -9.42
C VAL A 87 0.94 -5.34 -10.85
N ALA A 88 0.78 -4.29 -11.65
CA ALA A 88 1.42 -4.15 -12.95
C ALA A 88 2.13 -2.80 -12.99
N VAL A 89 3.44 -2.81 -13.17
CA VAL A 89 4.25 -1.59 -13.31
C VAL A 89 4.30 -1.21 -14.77
N MET A 90 3.99 0.06 -15.06
CA MET A 90 3.97 0.59 -16.41
C MET A 90 5.06 1.63 -16.61
N GLU A 91 5.72 1.57 -17.76
CA GLU A 91 6.68 2.56 -18.23
C GLU A 91 6.48 2.80 -19.72
N ASN A 92 6.41 4.06 -20.13
CA ASN A 92 6.22 4.45 -21.53
C ASN A 92 5.06 3.72 -22.25
N GLY A 93 3.94 3.55 -21.53
CA GLY A 93 2.73 2.89 -22.05
C GLY A 93 2.81 1.37 -22.19
N LYS A 94 3.87 0.74 -21.64
CA LYS A 94 4.05 -0.72 -21.64
C LYS A 94 4.10 -1.26 -20.23
N ILE A 95 3.55 -2.45 -20.02
CA ILE A 95 3.73 -3.19 -18.75
C ILE A 95 5.15 -3.78 -18.79
N VAL A 96 5.98 -3.35 -17.83
CA VAL A 96 7.39 -3.80 -17.71
C VAL A 96 7.56 -4.89 -16.66
N GLU A 97 6.69 -4.92 -15.66
CA GLU A 97 6.68 -5.94 -14.62
C GLU A 97 5.26 -6.16 -14.10
N ARG A 98 4.91 -7.40 -13.72
CA ARG A 98 3.61 -7.74 -13.14
C ARG A 98 3.72 -8.99 -12.28
N GLY A 99 2.89 -9.09 -11.24
CA GLY A 99 2.84 -10.24 -10.36
C GLY A 99 1.96 -10.01 -9.14
N GLU A 100 2.04 -10.91 -8.19
CA GLU A 100 1.51 -10.67 -6.85
C GLU A 100 2.29 -9.53 -6.18
N VAL A 101 1.58 -8.72 -5.39
CA VAL A 101 2.21 -7.55 -4.74
C VAL A 101 3.38 -7.98 -3.87
N LEU A 102 3.24 -9.09 -3.14
CA LEU A 102 4.28 -9.59 -2.25
C LEU A 102 5.56 -9.94 -3.03
N ASP A 103 5.43 -10.65 -4.15
CA ASP A 103 6.57 -11.08 -4.97
C ASP A 103 7.29 -9.90 -5.61
N VAL A 104 6.53 -9.01 -6.27
CA VAL A 104 7.08 -7.84 -6.95
C VAL A 104 7.75 -6.87 -5.97
N PHE A 105 7.23 -6.75 -4.73
CA PHE A 105 7.82 -5.88 -3.71
C PHE A 105 9.02 -6.51 -3.00
N SER A 106 9.07 -7.84 -2.89
CA SER A 106 10.20 -8.54 -2.26
C SER A 106 11.40 -8.66 -3.20
N GLU A 107 11.15 -8.98 -4.49
CA GLU A 107 12.18 -9.25 -5.49
C GLU A 107 11.92 -8.51 -6.81
N PRO A 108 11.90 -7.15 -6.81
CA PRO A 108 11.63 -6.38 -8.01
C PRO A 108 12.70 -6.62 -9.09
N GLN A 109 12.29 -7.04 -10.28
CA GLN A 109 13.19 -7.38 -11.38
C GLN A 109 13.60 -6.16 -12.19
N GLN A 110 12.70 -5.19 -12.35
CA GLN A 110 12.93 -3.99 -13.14
C GLN A 110 13.50 -2.84 -12.28
N GLU A 111 14.35 -2.02 -12.85
CA GLU A 111 14.95 -0.88 -12.16
C GLU A 111 13.90 0.14 -11.70
N ILE A 112 12.92 0.42 -12.55
CA ILE A 112 11.82 1.31 -12.22
C ILE A 112 11.00 0.78 -11.02
N THR A 113 10.75 -0.52 -10.98
CA THR A 113 10.05 -1.16 -9.85
C THR A 113 10.86 -1.05 -8.57
N ARG A 114 12.18 -1.30 -8.63
CA ARG A 114 13.07 -1.12 -7.46
C ARG A 114 13.03 0.30 -6.92
N ASN A 115 13.00 1.29 -7.82
CA ASN A 115 12.94 2.70 -7.43
C ASN A 115 11.61 3.02 -6.74
N PHE A 116 10.49 2.52 -7.24
CA PHE A 116 9.18 2.67 -6.58
C PHE A 116 9.13 1.97 -5.21
N VAL A 117 9.61 0.73 -5.12
CA VAL A 117 9.60 -0.04 -3.87
C VAL A 117 10.47 0.62 -2.79
N LYS A 118 11.62 1.21 -3.16
CA LYS A 118 12.49 1.96 -2.22
C LYS A 118 11.79 3.15 -1.55
N THR A 119 10.75 3.71 -2.15
CA THR A 119 10.01 4.83 -1.54
C THR A 119 9.19 4.40 -0.33
N VAL A 120 8.87 3.12 -0.21
CA VAL A 120 8.05 2.56 0.87
C VAL A 120 8.88 1.74 1.86
N ILE A 121 9.81 0.95 1.33
CA ILE A 121 10.72 0.16 2.15
C ILE A 121 11.94 1.03 2.41
N ASN A 122 11.98 1.64 3.59
CA ASN A 122 13.18 2.38 4.01
C ASN A 122 14.30 1.38 4.27
N ASP A 123 15.11 1.13 3.24
CA ASP A 123 16.16 0.13 3.21
C ASP A 123 17.51 0.70 3.69
N SER A 124 17.53 1.97 4.13
CA SER A 124 18.73 2.63 4.63
C SER A 124 18.99 2.27 6.09
N VAL A 125 20.18 1.78 6.36
CA VAL A 125 20.69 1.69 7.73
C VAL A 125 20.98 3.12 8.19
N PRO A 126 20.47 3.58 9.36
CA PRO A 126 20.78 4.89 9.87
C PRO A 126 22.29 5.09 9.98
N GLU A 127 22.82 6.22 9.47
CA GLU A 127 24.26 6.51 9.48
C GLU A 127 24.86 6.44 10.88
N LEU A 128 24.11 6.84 11.89
CA LEU A 128 24.51 6.73 13.30
C LEU A 128 24.83 5.30 13.73
N LEU A 129 24.09 4.31 13.26
CA LEU A 129 24.36 2.89 13.55
C LEU A 129 25.59 2.39 12.81
N VAL A 130 25.79 2.83 11.57
CA VAL A 130 26.99 2.48 10.78
C VAL A 130 28.24 3.04 11.43
N ASP A 131 28.18 4.28 11.91
CA ASP A 131 29.33 4.96 12.56
C ASP A 131 29.62 4.37 13.95
N SER A 132 28.59 4.00 14.72
CA SER A 132 28.75 3.31 16.00
C SER A 132 29.50 1.97 15.83
N ILE A 133 29.09 1.17 14.86
CA ILE A 133 29.72 -0.14 14.59
C ILE A 133 31.16 0.01 14.09
N LYS A 134 31.44 1.02 13.27
CA LYS A 134 32.80 1.31 12.80
C LYS A 134 33.74 1.81 13.91
N SER A 135 33.19 2.50 14.89
CA SER A 135 33.94 3.06 16.02
C SER A 135 34.21 2.05 17.13
N GLU A 136 33.43 1.01 17.26
CA GLU A 136 33.62 -0.05 18.24
C GLU A 136 34.68 -1.08 17.78
N LYS A 137 35.74 -1.25 18.60
CA LYS A 137 36.76 -2.27 18.38
C LYS A 137 36.32 -3.72 18.61
N LYS A 138 35.03 -3.95 18.86
CA LYS A 138 34.44 -5.26 19.04
C LYS A 138 34.06 -5.86 17.68
N ASN A 139 34.15 -7.20 17.59
CA ASN A 139 33.84 -7.98 16.39
C ASN A 139 32.29 -8.04 16.13
N ASN A 140 31.62 -6.90 16.29
CA ASN A 140 30.18 -6.79 16.13
C ASN A 140 29.82 -6.83 14.63
N LYS A 141 28.75 -7.54 14.28
CA LYS A 141 28.22 -7.63 12.93
C LYS A 141 26.83 -7.04 12.90
N LEU A 142 26.57 -6.18 11.93
CA LEU A 142 25.21 -5.69 11.65
C LEU A 142 24.49 -6.74 10.81
N LEU A 143 23.37 -7.22 11.32
CA LEU A 143 22.46 -8.10 10.58
C LEU A 143 21.17 -7.33 10.27
N LYS A 144 20.81 -7.30 9.01
CA LYS A 144 19.55 -6.76 8.55
C LYS A 144 18.56 -7.89 8.29
N LEU A 145 17.47 -7.92 9.04
CA LEU A 145 16.38 -8.86 8.84
C LEU A 145 15.26 -8.17 8.09
N LYS A 146 14.81 -8.77 6.99
CA LYS A 146 13.69 -8.29 6.20
C LYS A 146 12.53 -9.27 6.37
N PHE A 147 11.46 -8.82 7.03
CA PHE A 147 10.25 -9.59 7.18
C PHE A 147 9.31 -9.23 6.03
N LEU A 148 8.82 -10.24 5.31
CA LEU A 148 7.90 -10.08 4.19
C LEU A 148 6.44 -10.24 4.62
N ASP A 149 6.21 -10.82 5.79
CA ASP A 149 4.89 -11.04 6.37
C ASP A 149 4.89 -10.64 7.85
N SER A 150 3.77 -10.05 8.32
CA SER A 150 3.62 -9.56 9.69
C SER A 150 3.58 -10.66 10.75
N ASP A 151 3.18 -11.88 10.37
CA ASP A 151 2.94 -12.96 11.32
C ASP A 151 4.20 -13.71 11.78
N SER A 152 5.34 -13.50 11.09
CA SER A 152 6.60 -14.19 11.37
C SER A 152 7.58 -13.43 12.27
N THR A 153 7.32 -12.15 12.54
CA THR A 153 8.29 -11.25 13.18
C THR A 153 8.63 -11.64 14.62
N GLU A 154 7.62 -11.91 15.45
CA GLU A 154 7.82 -12.19 16.88
C GLU A 154 8.55 -13.52 17.15
N SER A 155 8.24 -14.55 16.36
CA SER A 155 8.84 -15.87 16.54
C SER A 155 10.33 -15.90 16.13
N VAL A 156 10.68 -15.19 15.05
CA VAL A 156 12.06 -15.12 14.55
C VAL A 156 12.92 -14.28 15.48
N LEU A 157 12.47 -13.09 15.90
CA LEU A 157 13.21 -12.24 16.85
C LEU A 157 13.43 -12.95 18.18
N SER A 158 12.41 -13.65 18.71
CA SER A 158 12.53 -14.43 19.93
C SER A 158 13.54 -15.58 19.79
N GLY A 159 13.58 -16.24 18.63
CA GLY A 159 14.57 -17.29 18.32
C GLY A 159 16.00 -16.76 18.22
N VAL A 160 16.17 -15.61 17.58
CA VAL A 160 17.49 -14.96 17.45
C VAL A 160 17.99 -14.48 18.82
N ASN A 161 17.17 -13.81 19.61
CA ASN A 161 17.55 -13.32 20.96
C ASN A 161 17.87 -14.45 21.94
N LYS A 162 17.30 -15.65 21.78
CA LYS A 162 17.60 -16.80 22.63
C LYS A 162 18.96 -17.43 22.34
N ASN A 163 19.42 -17.36 21.10
CA ASN A 163 20.61 -18.06 20.63
C ASN A 163 21.82 -17.15 20.43
N TYR A 164 21.61 -15.84 20.38
CA TYR A 164 22.66 -14.84 20.15
C TYR A 164 22.44 -13.65 21.06
N ASP A 165 23.53 -13.04 21.51
CA ASP A 165 23.50 -11.77 22.25
C ASP A 165 23.30 -10.62 21.23
N VAL A 166 22.05 -10.22 21.04
CA VAL A 166 21.64 -9.24 20.01
C VAL A 166 21.06 -8.03 20.69
N GLU A 167 21.63 -6.85 20.43
CA GLU A 167 21.01 -5.57 20.73
C GLU A 167 20.04 -5.21 19.59
N THR A 168 18.74 -4.98 19.90
CA THR A 168 17.68 -4.64 18.92
C THR A 168 17.21 -3.20 19.08
#